data_576314f0a9b354543be24e383a615a97
#
_entry.id   576314f0a9b354543be24e383a615a97
#
_cell.length_a   1.000
_cell.length_b   1.000
_cell.length_c   1.000
_cell.angle_alpha   90.00
_cell.angle_beta   90.00
_cell.angle_gamma   90.00
#
_symmetry.space_group_name_H-M   'P 1'
#
loop_
_entity.id
_entity.type
_entity.pdbx_description
1 polymer ?
#
loop_
_entity_poly.entity_id
_entity_poly.type
_entity_poly.pdbx_seq_one_letter_code
_entity_poly.pdbx_strand_id
1 'polypeptide(L)'
;MSGNLIEGLQEPVIYPHWMWILGVALLLAVLGWVAYSLWAWWHSREGSVAHLQTISQARRARYHDYVNQIAQRRACGELDERGTHLAVAGLMRALGTERSGRDLEVATVAEIRALVPTWPQLALVLEACET
;
A
#
# COMPACT_ATOMS: atom_id res chain seq x y z
N MET A 1 -46.44 53.84 -18.65
CA MET A 1 -46.60 52.37 -18.50
C MET A 1 -45.29 51.62 -18.51
N SER A 2 -44.18 52.20 -18.83
CA SER A 2 -42.86 51.58 -18.80
C SER A 2 -42.16 51.58 -17.42
N GLY A 3 -42.72 52.24 -16.39
CA GLY A 3 -42.16 52.25 -15.03
C GLY A 3 -42.44 50.99 -14.22
N ASN A 4 -43.48 50.22 -14.52
CA ASN A 4 -43.87 49.05 -13.74
C ASN A 4 -43.03 47.80 -14.05
N LEU A 5 -42.31 47.80 -15.18
CA LEU A 5 -41.40 46.69 -15.53
C LEU A 5 -40.08 46.75 -14.72
N ILE A 6 -39.73 47.92 -14.21
CA ILE A 6 -38.51 48.12 -13.41
C ILE A 6 -38.79 47.79 -11.92
N GLU A 7 -40.03 47.97 -11.47
CA GLU A 7 -40.41 47.61 -10.09
C GLU A 7 -40.49 46.11 -9.81
N GLY A 8 -40.61 45.28 -10.87
CA GLY A 8 -40.59 43.83 -10.79
C GLY A 8 -39.18 43.21 -10.81
N LEU A 9 -38.16 43.99 -11.04
CA LEU A 9 -36.78 43.55 -10.94
C LEU A 9 -36.43 43.54 -9.43
N GLN A 10 -36.37 42.35 -8.88
CA GLN A 10 -35.85 42.16 -7.53
C GLN A 10 -34.46 42.81 -7.45
N GLU A 11 -34.28 43.64 -6.43
CA GLU A 11 -32.95 44.18 -6.14
C GLU A 11 -31.93 43.03 -6.10
N PRO A 12 -30.75 43.17 -6.75
CA PRO A 12 -29.75 42.12 -6.69
C PRO A 12 -29.45 41.85 -5.21
N VAL A 13 -29.62 40.60 -4.77
CA VAL A 13 -29.29 40.19 -3.42
C VAL A 13 -27.80 40.39 -3.24
N ILE A 14 -27.42 41.49 -2.61
CA ILE A 14 -26.03 41.75 -2.25
C ILE A 14 -25.71 40.81 -1.08
N TYR A 15 -25.10 39.69 -1.38
CA TYR A 15 -24.58 38.82 -0.34
C TYR A 15 -23.54 39.60 0.47
N PRO A 16 -23.61 39.60 1.80
CA PRO A 16 -22.63 40.28 2.62
C PRO A 16 -21.24 39.70 2.32
N HIS A 17 -20.24 40.57 2.20
CA HIS A 17 -18.86 40.20 1.87
C HIS A 17 -18.28 39.09 2.72
N TRP A 18 -18.72 38.96 3.97
CA TRP A 18 -18.28 37.94 4.87
C TRP A 18 -18.72 36.51 4.45
N MET A 19 -19.90 36.36 3.80
CA MET A 19 -20.32 35.04 3.26
C MET A 19 -19.44 34.60 2.13
N TRP A 20 -19.01 35.55 1.28
CA TRP A 20 -18.08 35.23 0.22
C TRP A 20 -16.70 34.85 0.74
N ILE A 21 -16.20 35.57 1.75
CA ILE A 21 -14.94 35.25 2.45
C ILE A 21 -15.01 33.89 3.10
N LEU A 22 -16.13 33.55 3.74
CA LEU A 22 -16.34 32.25 4.38
C LEU A 22 -16.38 31.11 3.35
N GLY A 23 -17.02 31.31 2.20
CA GLY A 23 -17.03 30.37 1.09
C GLY A 23 -15.63 30.10 0.53
N VAL A 24 -14.85 31.16 0.30
CA VAL A 24 -13.47 31.08 -0.19
C VAL A 24 -12.57 30.40 0.86
N ALA A 25 -12.70 30.74 2.12
CA ALA A 25 -11.94 30.13 3.21
C ALA A 25 -12.21 28.64 3.32
N LEU A 26 -13.46 28.21 3.20
CA LEU A 26 -13.86 26.81 3.23
C LEU A 26 -13.30 26.06 2.01
N LEU A 27 -13.36 26.66 0.83
CA LEU A 27 -12.80 26.08 -0.39
C LEU A 27 -11.28 25.91 -0.29
N LEU A 28 -10.58 26.92 0.24
CA LEU A 28 -9.14 26.83 0.50
C LEU A 28 -8.80 25.76 1.56
N ALA A 29 -9.62 25.62 2.59
CA ALA A 29 -9.45 24.58 3.60
C ALA A 29 -9.59 23.18 3.00
N VAL A 30 -10.57 22.95 2.13
CA VAL A 30 -10.76 21.66 1.44
C VAL A 30 -9.61 21.40 0.48
N LEU A 31 -9.19 22.39 -0.32
CA LEU A 31 -8.04 22.25 -1.23
C LEU A 31 -6.75 21.96 -0.46
N GLY A 32 -6.53 22.65 0.65
CA GLY A 32 -5.38 22.43 1.53
C GLY A 32 -5.38 21.01 2.12
N TRP A 33 -6.54 20.54 2.54
CA TRP A 33 -6.71 19.17 3.05
C TRP A 33 -6.40 18.11 1.99
N VAL A 34 -6.96 18.28 0.77
CA VAL A 34 -6.71 17.38 -0.35
C VAL A 34 -5.23 17.38 -0.74
N ALA A 35 -4.63 18.56 -0.85
CA ALA A 35 -3.20 18.70 -1.16
C ALA A 35 -2.32 18.06 -0.10
N TYR A 36 -2.63 18.26 1.18
CA TYR A 36 -1.93 17.64 2.31
C TYR A 36 -2.08 16.12 2.30
N SER A 37 -3.30 15.64 2.05
CA SER A 37 -3.59 14.19 1.98
C SER A 37 -2.84 13.52 0.83
N LEU A 38 -2.82 14.15 -0.35
CA LEU A 38 -2.06 13.67 -1.51
C LEU A 38 -0.55 13.71 -1.24
N TRP A 39 -0.07 14.78 -0.64
CA TRP A 39 1.35 14.92 -0.29
C TRP A 39 1.78 13.87 0.75
N ALA A 40 0.97 13.68 1.80
CA ALA A 40 1.20 12.65 2.81
C ALA A 40 1.18 11.24 2.21
N TRP A 41 0.26 10.99 1.26
CA TRP A 41 0.18 9.72 0.57
C TRP A 41 1.39 9.47 -0.35
N TRP A 42 1.86 10.50 -1.05
CA TRP A 42 3.07 10.41 -1.87
C TRP A 42 4.32 10.20 -1.01
N HIS A 43 4.46 10.96 0.08
CA HIS A 43 5.58 10.80 1.02
C HIS A 43 5.56 9.46 1.75
N SER A 44 4.38 8.92 2.03
CA SER A 44 4.25 7.57 2.60
C SER A 44 4.73 6.50 1.63
N ARG A 45 4.60 6.73 0.33
CA ARG A 45 5.13 5.82 -0.69
C ARG A 45 6.65 5.89 -0.81
N GLU A 46 7.21 7.09 -0.75
CA GLU A 46 8.67 7.29 -0.89
C GLU A 46 9.45 7.02 0.40
N GLY A 47 8.86 7.32 1.55
CA GLY A 47 9.49 7.13 2.86
C GLY A 47 9.38 5.73 3.44
N SER A 48 8.72 4.83 2.74
CA SER A 48 8.36 3.51 3.26
C SER A 48 9.24 2.40 2.71
N VAL A 49 10.54 2.65 2.65
CA VAL A 49 11.50 1.55 2.59
C VAL A 49 11.33 0.79 3.91
N ALA A 50 10.73 -0.39 3.82
CA ALA A 50 10.55 -1.22 5.00
C ALA A 50 11.94 -1.53 5.59
N HIS A 51 12.19 -0.99 6.79
CA HIS A 51 13.37 -1.40 7.53
C HIS A 51 13.23 -2.87 7.89
N LEU A 52 14.09 -3.69 7.31
CA LEU A 52 14.09 -5.12 7.58
C LEU A 52 14.42 -5.34 9.05
N GLN A 53 13.45 -5.90 9.78
CA GLN A 53 13.64 -6.26 11.18
C GLN A 53 14.53 -7.50 11.29
N THR A 54 15.39 -7.49 12.29
CA THR A 54 16.19 -8.67 12.61
C THR A 54 15.30 -9.71 13.27
N ILE A 55 15.23 -10.89 12.68
CA ILE A 55 14.46 -12.00 13.21
C ILE A 55 15.23 -12.65 14.36
N SER A 56 14.52 -13.01 15.44
CA SER A 56 15.12 -13.76 16.55
C SER A 56 15.68 -15.12 16.07
N GLN A 57 16.71 -15.60 16.74
CA GLN A 57 17.36 -16.86 16.37
C GLN A 57 16.39 -18.05 16.44
N ALA A 58 15.46 -18.05 17.39
CA ALA A 58 14.42 -19.07 17.53
C ALA A 58 13.46 -19.08 16.32
N ARG A 59 13.08 -17.92 15.81
CA ARG A 59 12.24 -17.82 14.61
C ARG A 59 12.98 -18.21 13.34
N ARG A 60 14.25 -17.88 13.24
CA ARG A 60 15.11 -18.31 12.14
C ARG A 60 15.19 -19.84 12.09
N ALA A 61 15.37 -20.50 13.25
CA ALA A 61 15.35 -21.95 13.35
C ALA A 61 14.03 -22.55 12.88
N ARG A 62 12.88 -21.93 13.21
CA ARG A 62 11.56 -22.37 12.71
C ARG A 62 11.45 -22.30 11.18
N TYR A 63 11.93 -21.26 10.55
CA TYR A 63 11.92 -21.16 9.10
C TYR A 63 12.81 -22.22 8.45
N HIS A 64 13.97 -22.52 9.03
CA HIS A 64 14.81 -23.63 8.58
C HIS A 64 14.09 -24.98 8.72
N ASP A 65 13.37 -25.21 9.82
CA ASP A 65 12.58 -26.41 10.00
C ASP A 65 11.46 -26.55 8.95
N TYR A 66 10.77 -25.46 8.62
CA TYR A 66 9.77 -25.45 7.55
C TYR A 66 10.37 -25.78 6.19
N VAL A 67 11.53 -25.22 5.86
CA VAL A 67 12.24 -25.53 4.61
C VAL A 67 12.61 -27.03 4.58
N ASN A 68 13.12 -27.57 5.67
CA ASN A 68 13.44 -28.99 5.79
C ASN A 68 12.21 -29.88 5.66
N GLN A 69 11.07 -29.48 6.24
CA GLN A 69 9.80 -30.21 6.08
C GLN A 69 9.33 -30.23 4.63
N ILE A 70 9.45 -29.10 3.92
CA ILE A 70 9.10 -29.04 2.50
C ILE A 70 10.02 -29.95 1.68
N ALA A 71 11.31 -29.93 1.96
CA ALA A 71 12.28 -30.82 1.31
C ALA A 71 11.98 -32.31 1.55
N GLN A 72 11.63 -32.68 2.79
CA GLN A 72 11.23 -34.04 3.13
C GLN A 72 9.96 -34.49 2.44
N ARG A 73 8.94 -33.64 2.39
CA ARG A 73 7.67 -33.93 1.69
C ARG A 73 7.90 -34.12 0.19
N ARG A 74 8.78 -33.32 -0.39
CA ARG A 74 9.16 -33.51 -1.80
C ARG A 74 9.89 -34.86 -2.00
N ALA A 75 10.82 -35.20 -1.14
CA ALA A 75 11.56 -36.46 -1.21
C ALA A 75 10.65 -37.67 -1.04
N CYS A 76 9.60 -37.57 -0.21
CA CYS A 76 8.61 -38.63 0.00
C CYS A 76 7.55 -38.72 -1.11
N GLY A 77 7.54 -37.79 -2.07
CA GLY A 77 6.56 -37.76 -3.17
C GLY A 77 5.20 -37.16 -2.79
N GLU A 78 5.04 -36.59 -1.59
CA GLU A 78 3.80 -35.90 -1.18
C GLU A 78 3.59 -34.57 -1.93
N LEU A 79 4.69 -33.90 -2.30
CA LEU A 79 4.68 -32.66 -3.06
C LEU A 79 5.27 -32.90 -4.44
N ASP A 80 4.54 -32.51 -5.47
CA ASP A 80 5.04 -32.39 -6.82
C ASP A 80 5.88 -31.07 -6.97
N GLU A 81 6.45 -30.85 -8.15
CA GLU A 81 7.25 -29.67 -8.40
C GLU A 81 6.46 -28.36 -8.16
N ARG A 82 5.23 -28.30 -8.67
CA ARG A 82 4.36 -27.14 -8.49
C ARG A 82 3.97 -26.92 -7.03
N GLY A 83 3.62 -27.97 -6.31
CA GLY A 83 3.30 -27.93 -4.89
C GLY A 83 4.50 -27.44 -4.05
N THR A 84 5.70 -27.85 -4.41
CA THR A 84 6.95 -27.39 -3.78
C THR A 84 7.17 -25.89 -4.03
N HIS A 85 7.01 -25.42 -5.25
CA HIS A 85 7.15 -24.00 -5.58
C HIS A 85 6.13 -23.13 -4.84
N LEU A 86 4.87 -23.58 -4.75
CA LEU A 86 3.83 -22.88 -3.99
C LEU A 86 4.14 -22.85 -2.48
N ALA A 87 4.63 -23.94 -1.92
CA ALA A 87 5.00 -23.99 -0.50
C ALA A 87 6.18 -23.07 -0.18
N VAL A 88 7.20 -23.05 -1.02
CA VAL A 88 8.35 -22.14 -0.87
C VAL A 88 7.93 -20.70 -1.04
N ALA A 89 7.11 -20.37 -2.04
CA ALA A 89 6.61 -19.03 -2.25
C ALA A 89 5.80 -18.54 -1.05
N GLY A 90 4.91 -19.35 -0.50
CA GLY A 90 4.14 -19.04 0.71
C GLY A 90 5.04 -18.78 1.93
N LEU A 91 6.05 -19.62 2.13
CA LEU A 91 7.01 -19.47 3.21
C LEU A 91 7.84 -18.17 3.07
N MET A 92 8.29 -17.86 1.86
CA MET A 92 9.06 -16.64 1.59
C MET A 92 8.22 -15.38 1.74
N ARG A 93 6.93 -15.42 1.38
CA ARG A 93 6.00 -14.31 1.62
C ARG A 93 5.76 -14.10 3.11
N ALA A 94 5.57 -15.16 3.88
CA ALA A 94 5.44 -15.08 5.33
C ALA A 94 6.68 -14.49 6.00
N LEU A 95 7.87 -14.92 5.58
CA LEU A 95 9.14 -14.39 6.06
C LEU A 95 9.29 -12.90 5.68
N GLY A 96 8.92 -12.54 4.46
CA GLY A 96 8.92 -11.15 3.99
C GLY A 96 7.99 -10.27 4.80
N THR A 97 6.77 -10.74 5.09
CA THR A 97 5.80 -10.05 5.94
C THR A 97 6.35 -9.82 7.34
N GLU A 98 6.95 -10.82 7.93
CA GLU A 98 7.51 -10.72 9.27
C GLU A 98 8.71 -9.76 9.35
N ARG A 99 9.62 -9.80 8.38
CA ARG A 99 10.80 -8.94 8.37
C ARG A 99 10.50 -7.50 7.96
N SER A 100 9.56 -7.30 7.05
CA SER A 100 9.21 -5.96 6.56
C SER A 100 8.16 -5.25 7.41
N GLY A 101 7.39 -5.99 8.21
CA GLY A 101 6.22 -5.48 8.92
C GLY A 101 5.06 -5.09 8.00
N ARG A 102 5.09 -5.53 6.73
CA ARG A 102 4.05 -5.28 5.74
C ARG A 102 3.47 -6.59 5.25
N ASP A 103 2.18 -6.57 4.92
CA ASP A 103 1.52 -7.74 4.36
C ASP A 103 1.98 -7.97 2.92
N LEU A 104 2.81 -9.00 2.74
CA LEU A 104 3.30 -9.45 1.43
C LEU A 104 2.60 -10.73 0.96
N GLU A 105 1.67 -11.26 1.72
CA GLU A 105 1.02 -12.55 1.41
C GLU A 105 0.19 -12.47 0.13
N VAL A 106 -0.44 -11.33 -0.11
CA VAL A 106 -1.30 -11.08 -1.28
C VAL A 106 -0.64 -10.17 -2.33
N ALA A 107 0.58 -9.69 -2.07
CA ALA A 107 1.28 -8.79 -2.97
C ALA A 107 1.86 -9.52 -4.18
N THR A 108 1.82 -8.89 -5.34
CA THR A 108 2.51 -9.37 -6.55
C THR A 108 4.02 -9.20 -6.42
N VAL A 109 4.80 -9.93 -7.24
CA VAL A 109 6.27 -9.81 -7.25
C VAL A 109 6.71 -8.38 -7.55
N ALA A 110 6.02 -7.68 -8.46
CA ALA A 110 6.31 -6.27 -8.77
C ALA A 110 6.07 -5.35 -7.57
N GLU A 111 4.98 -5.57 -6.83
CA GLU A 111 4.68 -4.82 -5.60
C GLU A 111 5.69 -5.11 -4.50
N ILE A 112 6.09 -6.37 -4.33
CA ILE A 112 7.12 -6.77 -3.36
C ILE A 112 8.46 -6.10 -3.70
N ARG A 113 8.83 -6.05 -4.96
CA ARG A 113 10.05 -5.38 -5.41
C ARG A 113 10.04 -3.87 -5.11
N ALA A 114 8.86 -3.24 -5.21
CA ALA A 114 8.67 -1.84 -4.85
C ALA A 114 8.61 -1.60 -3.33
N LEU A 115 7.99 -2.51 -2.58
CA LEU A 115 7.81 -2.39 -1.13
C LEU A 115 9.10 -2.70 -0.33
N VAL A 116 9.91 -3.62 -0.82
CA VAL A 116 11.13 -4.09 -0.14
C VAL A 116 12.34 -4.02 -1.09
N PRO A 117 12.74 -2.82 -1.55
CA PRO A 117 13.86 -2.67 -2.48
C PRO A 117 15.21 -3.04 -1.86
N THR A 118 15.32 -3.06 -0.54
CA THR A 118 16.54 -3.45 0.19
C THR A 118 16.80 -4.94 0.21
N TRP A 119 15.84 -5.74 -0.20
CA TRP A 119 15.96 -7.20 -0.24
C TRP A 119 15.56 -7.78 -1.61
N PRO A 120 16.37 -7.55 -2.64
CA PRO A 120 16.05 -7.97 -4.01
C PRO A 120 15.98 -9.49 -4.18
N GLN A 121 16.67 -10.25 -3.33
CA GLN A 121 16.67 -11.71 -3.38
C GLN A 121 15.28 -12.31 -3.14
N LEU A 122 14.45 -11.68 -2.30
CA LEU A 122 13.08 -12.12 -2.06
C LEU A 122 12.26 -12.12 -3.35
N ALA A 123 12.32 -11.03 -4.11
CA ALA A 123 11.62 -10.92 -5.37
C ALA A 123 12.13 -11.92 -6.41
N LEU A 124 13.44 -12.16 -6.47
CA LEU A 124 14.04 -13.14 -7.37
C LEU A 124 13.58 -14.57 -7.06
N VAL A 125 13.54 -14.96 -5.78
CA VAL A 125 13.07 -16.28 -5.38
C VAL A 125 11.59 -16.47 -5.72
N LEU A 126 10.76 -15.47 -5.47
CA LEU A 126 9.34 -15.53 -5.78
C LEU A 126 9.08 -15.60 -7.29
N GLU A 127 9.82 -14.84 -8.08
CA GLU A 127 9.75 -14.90 -9.54
C GLU A 127 10.14 -16.29 -10.07
N ALA A 128 11.18 -16.90 -9.51
CA ALA A 128 11.58 -18.26 -9.84
C ALA A 128 10.53 -19.31 -9.47
N CYS A 129 9.73 -19.06 -8.44
CA CYS A 129 8.64 -19.94 -8.03
C CYS A 129 7.38 -19.83 -8.90
N GLU A 130 7.22 -18.72 -9.63
CA GLU A 130 6.07 -18.48 -10.53
C GLU A 130 6.29 -19.04 -11.94
N THR A 131 7.52 -19.28 -12.35
CA THR A 131 7.88 -19.89 -13.65
C THR A 131 7.76 -21.40 -13.61
#